data_14c140921317e5f46992086fc20873ce
#
_entry.id   14c140921317e5f46992086fc20873ce
#
_cell.length_a   1.000
_cell.length_b   1.000
_cell.length_c   1.000
_cell.angle_alpha   90.00
_cell.angle_beta   90.00
_cell.angle_gamma   90.00
#
_symmetry.space_group_name_H-M   'P 1'
#
loop_
_entity.id
_entity.type
_entity.pdbx_description
1 polymer ?
#
loop_
_entity_poly.entity_id
_entity_poly.type
_entity_poly.pdbx_seq_one_letter_code
_entity_poly.pdbx_strand_id
1 'polypeptide(L)'
;ISSVNRGEKRRFISIEIDVNETDDFKVFNKTSTKNEIIELLQDSGLWSAFRTRPFNRTPKIGTSPDAIFINACDTNPLSTDPYNIIKEDQNLFNLGLLTLCEAFNLPIHCCYQNDNFNTTIDSVEYHQFSGPHPAGLTSTHIHNIYPVGQERLVWTLNYQECISLGH
;
A
#
# COMPACT_ATOMS: atom_id res chain seq x y z
N ILE A 1 -15.02 -17.48 -10.68
CA ILE A 1 -13.87 -17.97 -11.50
C ILE A 1 -14.26 -19.32 -12.04
N SER A 2 -14.39 -19.44 -13.35
CA SER A 2 -14.77 -20.68 -14.04
C SER A 2 -13.57 -21.59 -14.26
N SER A 3 -12.40 -21.05 -14.63
CA SER A 3 -11.20 -21.84 -14.81
C SER A 3 -9.91 -21.06 -14.53
N VAL A 4 -8.86 -21.79 -14.19
CA VAL A 4 -7.48 -21.29 -14.05
C VAL A 4 -6.56 -22.13 -14.93
N ASN A 5 -6.12 -21.56 -16.04
CA ASN A 5 -5.27 -22.23 -17.00
C ASN A 5 -3.79 -22.11 -16.59
N ARG A 6 -3.09 -23.26 -16.56
CA ARG A 6 -1.67 -23.35 -16.21
C ARG A 6 -0.88 -24.03 -17.32
N GLY A 7 0.25 -23.47 -17.70
CA GLY A 7 1.20 -24.02 -18.65
C GLY A 7 2.28 -24.88 -18.00
N GLU A 8 3.36 -25.09 -18.73
CA GLU A 8 4.53 -25.82 -18.25
C GLU A 8 5.03 -25.26 -16.90
N LYS A 9 5.53 -26.16 -16.06
CA LYS A 9 6.03 -25.83 -14.70
C LYS A 9 5.00 -25.08 -13.84
N ARG A 10 3.70 -25.30 -14.10
CA ARG A 10 2.58 -24.62 -13.43
C ARG A 10 2.56 -23.10 -13.62
N ARG A 11 3.22 -22.59 -14.66
CA ARG A 11 3.18 -21.17 -14.99
C ARG A 11 1.74 -20.75 -15.23
N PHE A 12 1.37 -19.63 -14.60
CA PHE A 12 0.06 -19.04 -14.77
C PHE A 12 -0.08 -18.49 -16.20
N ILE A 13 -1.16 -18.83 -16.89
CA ILE A 13 -1.45 -18.38 -18.25
C ILE A 13 -2.64 -17.40 -18.23
N SER A 14 -3.80 -17.86 -17.74
CA SER A 14 -5.02 -17.07 -17.74
C SER A 14 -5.97 -17.51 -16.63
N ILE A 15 -6.84 -16.60 -16.24
CA ILE A 15 -8.06 -16.87 -15.46
C ILE A 15 -9.25 -16.57 -16.35
N GLU A 16 -10.20 -17.49 -16.40
CA GLU A 16 -11.49 -17.27 -17.01
C GLU A 16 -12.51 -16.97 -15.92
N ILE A 17 -13.27 -15.92 -16.10
CA ILE A 17 -14.28 -15.46 -15.15
C ILE A 17 -15.59 -15.37 -15.89
N ASP A 18 -16.57 -16.16 -15.49
CA ASP A 18 -17.94 -15.98 -15.97
C ASP A 18 -18.53 -14.75 -15.32
N VAL A 19 -19.01 -13.83 -16.13
CA VAL A 19 -19.62 -12.58 -15.66
C VAL A 19 -21.13 -12.76 -15.68
N ASN A 20 -21.78 -12.46 -14.57
CA ASN A 20 -23.24 -12.40 -14.50
C ASN A 20 -23.72 -11.14 -15.26
N GLU A 21 -24.94 -11.19 -15.81
CA GLU A 21 -25.58 -10.04 -16.48
C GLU A 21 -26.08 -8.98 -15.49
N THR A 22 -25.76 -9.10 -14.21
CA THR A 22 -26.14 -8.16 -13.14
C THR A 22 -25.00 -7.21 -12.85
N ASP A 23 -25.30 -5.93 -12.71
CA ASP A 23 -24.37 -4.87 -12.27
C ASP A 23 -24.31 -4.79 -10.73
N ASP A 24 -24.43 -5.94 -10.05
CA ASP A 24 -24.38 -5.99 -8.59
C ASP A 24 -22.96 -5.69 -8.10
N PHE A 25 -22.83 -4.71 -7.24
CA PHE A 25 -21.57 -4.37 -6.58
C PHE A 25 -21.77 -4.16 -5.07
N LYS A 26 -20.74 -4.45 -4.30
CA LYS A 26 -20.75 -4.23 -2.86
C LYS A 26 -20.29 -2.81 -2.58
N VAL A 27 -21.12 -2.02 -1.92
CA VAL A 27 -20.76 -0.70 -1.42
C VAL A 27 -20.20 -0.86 -0.02
N PHE A 28 -19.05 -0.27 0.24
CA PHE A 28 -18.44 -0.22 1.57
C PHE A 28 -18.72 1.14 2.19
N ASN A 29 -19.24 1.15 3.40
CA ASN A 29 -19.52 2.38 4.13
C ASN A 29 -18.31 2.79 4.94
N LYS A 30 -18.10 4.10 5.07
CA LYS A 30 -17.06 4.63 5.94
C LYS A 30 -17.29 4.18 7.39
N THR A 31 -16.21 3.75 8.03
CA THR A 31 -16.20 3.36 9.43
C THR A 31 -15.02 4.04 10.14
N SER A 32 -15.11 4.17 11.47
CA SER A 32 -14.13 4.89 12.28
C SER A 32 -13.49 4.03 13.37
N THR A 33 -13.96 2.79 13.56
CA THR A 33 -13.36 1.94 14.57
C THR A 33 -12.28 1.05 13.98
N LYS A 34 -11.18 0.87 14.71
CA LYS A 34 -10.04 0.05 14.29
C LYS A 34 -10.46 -1.32 13.73
N ASN A 35 -11.33 -2.03 14.45
CA ASN A 35 -11.72 -3.39 14.05
C ASN A 35 -12.54 -3.38 12.77
N GLU A 36 -13.48 -2.46 12.64
CA GLU A 36 -14.30 -2.32 11.45
C GLU A 36 -13.46 -1.92 10.22
N ILE A 37 -12.45 -1.04 10.39
CA ILE A 37 -11.52 -0.70 9.31
C ILE A 37 -10.75 -1.95 8.87
N ILE A 38 -10.25 -2.75 9.80
CA ILE A 38 -9.52 -3.98 9.47
C ILE A 38 -10.42 -4.99 8.75
N GLU A 39 -11.67 -5.16 9.19
CA GLU A 39 -12.67 -6.01 8.51
C GLU A 39 -12.97 -5.48 7.11
N LEU A 40 -13.14 -4.18 6.95
CA LEU A 40 -13.36 -3.52 5.67
C LEU A 40 -12.20 -3.76 4.69
N LEU A 41 -10.96 -3.64 5.16
CA LEU A 41 -9.76 -3.91 4.37
C LEU A 41 -9.71 -5.37 3.87
N GLN A 42 -10.19 -6.31 4.68
CA GLN A 42 -10.24 -7.72 4.31
C GLN A 42 -11.37 -7.98 3.30
N ASP A 43 -12.56 -7.47 3.57
CA ASP A 43 -13.75 -7.67 2.77
C ASP A 43 -13.65 -7.02 1.37
N SER A 44 -13.01 -5.85 1.28
CA SER A 44 -12.74 -5.16 0.01
C SER A 44 -11.59 -5.79 -0.79
N GLY A 45 -10.78 -6.67 -0.16
CA GLY A 45 -9.58 -7.25 -0.77
C GLY A 45 -8.33 -6.37 -0.67
N LEU A 46 -8.45 -5.13 -0.15
CA LEU A 46 -7.33 -4.19 0.01
C LEU A 46 -6.28 -4.69 1.02
N TRP A 47 -6.63 -5.62 1.91
CA TRP A 47 -5.65 -6.30 2.76
C TRP A 47 -4.52 -6.95 1.96
N SER A 48 -4.81 -7.42 0.75
CA SER A 48 -3.83 -8.05 -0.12
C SER A 48 -2.78 -7.09 -0.69
N ALA A 49 -2.99 -5.79 -0.59
CA ALA A 49 -2.03 -4.75 -1.00
C ALA A 49 -0.84 -4.64 -0.07
N PHE A 50 -1.03 -4.93 1.22
CA PHE A 50 0.07 -4.92 2.18
C PHE A 50 1.12 -5.99 1.89
N ARG A 51 2.40 -5.62 2.08
CA ARG A 51 3.54 -6.53 1.99
C ARG A 51 4.39 -6.46 3.24
N THR A 52 4.67 -7.62 3.82
CA THR A 52 5.58 -7.72 4.97
C THR A 52 7.04 -7.61 4.53
N ARG A 53 7.88 -6.99 5.32
CA ARG A 53 9.33 -7.00 5.15
C ARG A 53 9.98 -7.59 6.40
N PRO A 54 10.97 -8.48 6.21
CA PRO A 54 11.78 -8.74 5.02
C PRO A 54 11.19 -9.73 4.01
N PHE A 55 10.10 -10.45 4.30
CA PHE A 55 9.69 -11.64 3.52
C PHE A 55 8.82 -11.36 2.29
N ASN A 56 8.37 -10.12 2.09
CA ASN A 56 7.53 -9.69 0.97
C ASN A 56 6.26 -10.54 0.75
N ARG A 57 5.57 -10.86 1.83
CA ARG A 57 4.33 -11.65 1.83
C ARG A 57 3.15 -10.77 2.24
N THR A 58 1.94 -11.15 1.83
CA THR A 58 0.73 -10.59 2.42
C THR A 58 0.69 -10.93 3.91
N PRO A 59 0.43 -9.96 4.79
CA PRO A 59 0.36 -10.20 6.23
C PRO A 59 -0.75 -11.20 6.56
N LYS A 60 -0.51 -12.02 7.57
CA LYS A 60 -1.56 -12.87 8.12
C LYS A 60 -2.58 -12.01 8.87
N ILE A 61 -3.86 -12.33 8.72
CA ILE A 61 -4.93 -11.70 9.49
C ILE A 61 -4.64 -11.87 10.99
N GLY A 62 -4.88 -10.81 11.77
CA GLY A 62 -4.61 -10.80 13.20
C GLY A 62 -3.16 -10.51 13.59
N THR A 63 -2.27 -10.22 12.62
CA THR A 63 -0.90 -9.75 12.91
C THR A 63 -0.82 -8.23 12.78
N SER A 64 0.16 -7.63 13.45
CA SER A 64 0.45 -6.19 13.40
C SER A 64 1.94 -5.97 13.11
N PRO A 65 2.30 -4.95 12.33
CA PRO A 65 3.71 -4.58 12.13
C PRO A 65 4.20 -3.67 13.25
N ASP A 66 5.52 -3.42 13.29
CA ASP A 66 6.12 -2.39 14.14
C ASP A 66 6.00 -0.99 13.53
N ALA A 67 5.95 -0.89 12.20
CA ALA A 67 5.73 0.34 11.45
C ALA A 67 5.17 0.05 10.05
N ILE A 68 4.57 1.08 9.41
CA ILE A 68 4.07 1.00 8.04
C ILE A 68 4.82 2.01 7.17
N PHE A 69 5.26 1.57 6.00
CA PHE A 69 5.95 2.40 5.01
C PHE A 69 5.07 2.61 3.78
N ILE A 70 4.83 3.86 3.43
CA ILE A 70 4.16 4.26 2.19
C ILE A 70 5.22 4.71 1.21
N ASN A 71 5.30 4.04 0.07
CA ASN A 71 6.25 4.39 -0.98
C ASN A 71 5.59 5.31 -2.01
N ALA A 72 5.92 6.60 -1.93
CA ALA A 72 5.58 7.62 -2.92
C ALA A 72 6.81 8.04 -3.74
N CYS A 73 7.74 7.10 -3.98
CA CYS A 73 8.91 7.24 -4.82
C CYS A 73 8.89 6.18 -5.92
N ASP A 74 9.38 6.53 -7.10
CA ASP A 74 9.70 5.55 -8.13
C ASP A 74 10.89 6.03 -8.96
N THR A 75 12.01 5.32 -8.85
CA THR A 75 13.24 5.59 -9.59
C THR A 75 13.53 4.53 -10.64
N ASN A 76 12.55 3.71 -11.02
CA ASN A 76 12.73 2.77 -12.12
C ASN A 76 12.83 3.54 -13.46
N PRO A 77 13.61 3.05 -14.42
CA PRO A 77 13.67 3.65 -15.74
C PRO A 77 12.27 3.77 -16.38
N LEU A 78 11.98 4.94 -16.95
CA LEU A 78 10.71 5.24 -17.63
C LEU A 78 9.46 5.28 -16.72
N SER A 79 9.62 5.23 -15.41
CA SER A 79 8.48 5.40 -14.50
C SER A 79 8.01 6.86 -14.48
N THR A 80 6.71 7.04 -14.26
CA THR A 80 6.13 8.35 -13.98
C THR A 80 6.44 8.75 -12.54
N ASP A 81 6.72 10.04 -12.30
CA ASP A 81 6.84 10.57 -10.95
C ASP A 81 5.52 10.36 -10.19
N PRO A 82 5.51 9.63 -9.07
CA PRO A 82 4.34 9.38 -8.25
C PRO A 82 3.59 10.65 -7.84
N TYR A 83 4.29 11.75 -7.66
CA TYR A 83 3.69 13.04 -7.34
C TYR A 83 2.65 13.48 -8.36
N ASN A 84 2.85 13.20 -9.66
CA ASN A 84 1.90 13.59 -10.70
C ASN A 84 0.53 12.89 -10.54
N ILE A 85 0.51 11.70 -9.98
CA ILE A 85 -0.71 10.94 -9.69
C ILE A 85 -1.29 11.40 -8.35
N ILE A 86 -0.45 11.49 -7.33
CA ILE A 86 -0.88 11.89 -5.98
C ILE A 86 -1.56 13.27 -5.98
N LYS A 87 -1.03 14.24 -6.75
CA LYS A 87 -1.60 15.59 -6.79
C LYS A 87 -3.01 15.64 -7.38
N GLU A 88 -3.34 14.72 -8.30
CA GLU A 88 -4.69 14.61 -8.89
C GLU A 88 -5.68 14.05 -7.86
N ASP A 89 -5.25 13.08 -7.06
CA ASP A 89 -6.05 12.39 -6.05
C ASP A 89 -5.58 12.69 -4.61
N GLN A 90 -5.06 13.89 -4.36
CA GLN A 90 -4.45 14.26 -3.08
C GLN A 90 -5.40 14.06 -1.88
N ASN A 91 -6.68 14.36 -2.05
CA ASN A 91 -7.67 14.16 -0.99
C ASN A 91 -7.83 12.68 -0.64
N LEU A 92 -7.85 11.81 -1.63
CA LEU A 92 -7.94 10.35 -1.44
C LEU A 92 -6.66 9.81 -0.82
N PHE A 93 -5.50 10.28 -1.27
CA PHE A 93 -4.22 9.90 -0.68
C PHE A 93 -4.16 10.27 0.80
N ASN A 94 -4.57 11.49 1.16
CA ASN A 94 -4.64 11.95 2.55
C ASN A 94 -5.62 11.11 3.38
N LEU A 95 -6.79 10.80 2.81
CA LEU A 95 -7.79 9.97 3.48
C LEU A 95 -7.27 8.56 3.72
N GLY A 96 -6.54 7.97 2.75
CA GLY A 96 -5.88 6.68 2.90
C GLY A 96 -4.85 6.67 4.03
N LEU A 97 -4.02 7.72 4.14
CA LEU A 97 -3.08 7.87 5.24
C LEU A 97 -3.79 7.96 6.60
N LEU A 98 -4.87 8.75 6.69
CA LEU A 98 -5.67 8.85 7.91
C LEU A 98 -6.30 7.51 8.30
N THR A 99 -6.85 6.79 7.33
CA THR A 99 -7.40 5.43 7.53
C THR A 99 -6.36 4.49 8.12
N LEU A 100 -5.11 4.55 7.63
CA LEU A 100 -4.01 3.75 8.19
C LEU A 100 -3.67 4.15 9.63
N CYS A 101 -3.65 5.46 9.92
CA CYS A 101 -3.41 5.94 11.29
C CYS A 101 -4.50 5.44 12.26
N GLU A 102 -5.76 5.52 11.86
CA GLU A 102 -6.90 5.04 12.67
C GLU A 102 -6.90 3.52 12.85
N ALA A 103 -6.57 2.77 11.78
CA ALA A 103 -6.57 1.31 11.80
C ALA A 103 -5.48 0.73 12.70
N PHE A 104 -4.28 1.29 12.66
CA PHE A 104 -3.11 0.62 13.23
C PHE A 104 -2.54 1.32 14.46
N ASN A 105 -2.64 2.64 14.57
CA ASN A 105 -2.07 3.44 15.66
C ASN A 105 -0.57 3.13 15.89
N LEU A 106 0.20 3.12 14.80
CA LEU A 106 1.61 2.77 14.72
C LEU A 106 2.37 3.87 13.97
N PRO A 107 3.70 3.94 14.05
CA PRO A 107 4.50 4.81 13.20
C PRO A 107 4.24 4.54 11.72
N ILE A 108 3.90 5.59 10.98
CA ILE A 108 3.70 5.56 9.53
C ILE A 108 4.72 6.47 8.90
N HIS A 109 5.54 5.91 8.01
CA HIS A 109 6.58 6.62 7.28
C HIS A 109 6.15 6.76 5.82
N CYS A 110 5.94 7.99 5.36
CA CYS A 110 5.68 8.30 3.96
C CYS A 110 6.98 8.76 3.29
N CYS A 111 7.48 7.95 2.35
CA CYS A 111 8.70 8.24 1.60
C CYS A 111 8.36 8.83 0.24
N TYR A 112 8.83 10.04 -0.06
CA TYR A 112 8.54 10.79 -1.29
C TYR A 112 9.81 11.31 -1.94
N GLN A 113 9.74 11.69 -3.23
CA GLN A 113 10.90 12.18 -3.97
C GLN A 113 10.77 13.62 -4.47
N ASN A 114 9.57 14.09 -4.74
CA ASN A 114 9.33 15.38 -5.39
C ASN A 114 9.32 16.53 -4.37
N ASP A 115 10.06 17.61 -4.64
CA ASP A 115 10.15 18.79 -3.77
C ASP A 115 8.79 19.52 -3.58
N ASN A 116 7.85 19.33 -4.51
CA ASN A 116 6.51 19.91 -4.42
C ASN A 116 5.53 19.07 -3.62
N PHE A 117 5.98 17.94 -3.08
CA PHE A 117 5.15 17.09 -2.22
C PHE A 117 4.78 17.86 -0.95
N ASN A 118 3.50 18.14 -0.76
CA ASN A 118 2.98 19.03 0.29
C ASN A 118 1.92 18.39 1.19
N THR A 119 1.81 17.08 1.17
CA THR A 119 0.94 16.35 2.10
C THR A 119 1.52 16.42 3.51
N THR A 120 0.72 16.84 4.48
CA THR A 120 1.11 16.87 5.90
C THR A 120 -0.05 16.38 6.77
N ILE A 121 0.20 15.30 7.49
CA ILE A 121 -0.70 14.74 8.51
C ILE A 121 0.15 14.54 9.76
N ASP A 122 -0.22 15.11 10.89
CA ASP A 122 0.59 15.15 12.11
C ASP A 122 1.02 13.76 12.61
N SER A 123 0.23 12.73 12.32
CA SER A 123 0.51 11.34 12.72
C SER A 123 1.39 10.56 11.74
N VAL A 124 1.90 11.21 10.69
CA VAL A 124 2.73 10.59 9.63
C VAL A 124 4.09 11.26 9.58
N GLU A 125 5.13 10.46 9.58
CA GLU A 125 6.51 10.93 9.37
C GLU A 125 6.85 10.95 7.89
N TYR A 126 7.31 12.10 7.40
CA TYR A 126 7.63 12.31 5.98
C TYR A 126 9.13 12.31 5.74
N HIS A 127 9.59 11.51 4.79
CA HIS A 127 11.01 11.36 4.45
C HIS A 127 11.24 11.57 2.96
N GLN A 128 12.07 12.52 2.63
CA GLN A 128 12.45 12.78 1.24
C GLN A 128 13.63 11.91 0.83
N PHE A 129 13.47 11.22 -0.30
CA PHE A 129 14.53 10.43 -0.93
C PHE A 129 14.76 10.93 -2.34
N SER A 130 15.98 11.33 -2.63
CA SER A 130 16.41 11.83 -3.95
C SER A 130 17.62 11.06 -4.44
N GLY A 131 17.79 11.00 -5.76
CA GLY A 131 18.95 10.37 -6.39
C GLY A 131 18.57 9.28 -7.42
N PRO A 132 19.60 8.66 -8.02
CA PRO A 132 19.39 7.60 -8.98
C PRO A 132 18.83 6.34 -8.31
N HIS A 133 18.31 5.42 -9.14
CA HIS A 133 17.97 4.09 -8.65
C HIS A 133 19.17 3.49 -7.88
N PRO A 134 18.99 2.91 -6.68
CA PRO A 134 17.76 2.42 -6.06
C PRO A 134 17.10 3.36 -5.02
N ALA A 135 17.28 4.68 -5.10
CA ALA A 135 16.75 5.62 -4.10
C ALA A 135 15.22 5.49 -3.89
N GLY A 136 14.45 5.16 -4.92
CA GLY A 136 13.00 4.97 -4.86
C GLY A 136 12.53 3.59 -4.40
N LEU A 137 13.43 2.69 -4.01
CA LEU A 137 13.02 1.37 -3.53
C LEU A 137 12.63 1.41 -2.05
N THR A 138 11.51 0.81 -1.73
CA THR A 138 11.05 0.65 -0.34
C THR A 138 12.09 0.00 0.58
N SER A 139 12.90 -0.93 0.07
CA SER A 139 13.98 -1.55 0.83
C SER A 139 15.07 -0.55 1.23
N THR A 140 15.38 0.43 0.36
CA THR A 140 16.31 1.51 0.65
C THR A 140 15.75 2.41 1.76
N HIS A 141 14.47 2.75 1.68
CA HIS A 141 13.79 3.56 2.69
C HIS A 141 13.82 2.89 4.06
N ILE A 142 13.40 1.63 4.11
CA ILE A 142 13.39 0.83 5.35
C ILE A 142 14.80 0.72 5.94
N HIS A 143 15.81 0.46 5.11
CA HIS A 143 17.19 0.34 5.58
C HIS A 143 17.68 1.63 6.26
N ASN A 144 17.31 2.79 5.72
CA ASN A 144 17.78 4.08 6.25
C ASN A 144 16.99 4.58 7.46
N ILE A 145 15.68 4.28 7.53
CA ILE A 145 14.79 4.83 8.56
C ILE A 145 14.59 3.84 9.71
N TYR A 146 14.25 2.59 9.38
CA TYR A 146 13.87 1.56 10.36
C TYR A 146 14.35 0.18 9.90
N PRO A 147 15.64 -0.12 10.02
CA PRO A 147 16.20 -1.39 9.55
C PRO A 147 15.47 -2.61 10.14
N VAL A 148 14.99 -3.47 9.27
CA VAL A 148 14.28 -4.71 9.65
C VAL A 148 15.25 -5.85 9.89
N GLY A 149 14.85 -6.81 10.71
CA GLY A 149 15.61 -8.00 11.06
C GLY A 149 14.67 -9.14 11.46
N GLN A 150 15.16 -10.09 12.23
CA GLN A 150 14.34 -11.21 12.71
C GLN A 150 13.25 -10.79 13.70
N GLU A 151 13.51 -9.73 14.47
CA GLU A 151 12.63 -9.23 15.52
C GLU A 151 11.80 -8.02 15.14
N ARG A 152 12.05 -7.44 13.95
CA ARG A 152 11.35 -6.24 13.46
C ARG A 152 10.64 -6.53 12.17
N LEU A 153 9.34 -6.35 12.17
CA LEU A 153 8.46 -6.57 11.02
C LEU A 153 7.81 -5.26 10.62
N VAL A 154 8.01 -4.82 9.39
CA VAL A 154 7.30 -3.67 8.85
C VAL A 154 6.40 -4.09 7.68
N TRP A 155 5.33 -3.33 7.47
CA TRP A 155 4.49 -3.49 6.29
C TRP A 155 4.73 -2.34 5.33
N THR A 156 4.50 -2.62 4.07
CA THR A 156 4.69 -1.64 3.00
C THR A 156 3.48 -1.58 2.10
N LEU A 157 3.14 -0.36 1.67
CA LEU A 157 2.20 -0.06 0.59
C LEU A 157 2.86 0.89 -0.39
N ASN A 158 2.38 0.93 -1.63
CA ASN A 158 2.70 2.02 -2.53
C ASN A 158 1.62 3.13 -2.49
N TYR A 159 1.89 4.23 -3.14
CA TYR A 159 0.99 5.38 -3.17
C TYR A 159 -0.38 5.08 -3.82
N GLN A 160 -0.42 4.19 -4.81
CA GLN A 160 -1.66 3.82 -5.51
C GLN A 160 -2.60 3.04 -4.59
N GLU A 161 -2.06 2.07 -3.85
CA GLU A 161 -2.84 1.36 -2.84
C GLU A 161 -3.30 2.31 -1.72
N CYS A 162 -2.46 3.30 -1.35
CA CYS A 162 -2.86 4.31 -0.36
C CYS A 162 -4.03 5.17 -0.86
N ILE A 163 -4.04 5.58 -2.14
CA ILE A 163 -5.18 6.26 -2.78
C ILE A 163 -6.42 5.36 -2.76
N SER A 164 -6.25 4.07 -3.08
CA SER A 164 -7.36 3.10 -3.06
C SER A 164 -7.97 2.91 -1.67
N LEU A 165 -7.20 3.09 -0.61
CA LEU A 165 -7.71 3.09 0.76
C LEU A 165 -8.56 4.32 1.09
N GLY A 166 -8.40 5.40 0.35
CA GLY A 166 -9.14 6.64 0.53
C GLY A 166 -10.49 6.66 -0.19
N HIS A 167 -10.72 5.71 -1.08
CA HIS A 167 -12.00 5.54 -1.78
C HIS A 167 -13.06 4.90 -0.88
#